data_5a68889a1a1fe223f35bc3dc1d941152
#
_entry.id   5a68889a1a1fe223f35bc3dc1d941152
#
_cell.length_a   1.000
_cell.length_b   1.000
_cell.length_c   1.000
_cell.angle_alpha   90.00
_cell.angle_beta   90.00
_cell.angle_gamma   90.00
#
_symmetry.space_group_name_H-M   'P 1'
#
loop_
_entity.id
_entity.type
_entity.pdbx_description
1 polymer ?
#
loop_
_entity_poly.entity_id
_entity_poly.type
_entity_poly.pdbx_seq_one_letter_code
_entity_poly.pdbx_strand_id
1 'polypeptide(L)'
;MLDELLGRAELKARIAELEDERDALAGRLEGESERRAEAARARQEAEKEVNRLEDRITELEDRVERLSGDDDSLEFRGTEDLRGDRLREVLSRLDSFSTDAEGALTAAVSDDRSLPAAAPCVALTDDAGLVSVALSPPRQPDDFDRWSDGFDLDPAWLHPTETTVVALVRGDLFALGRYEDGDLEFVEGFESDVKSAHSKGGFSQARFERIREGQIDDHLDRCHEALDEFLDGDADAGSGAETAGDDADLVVLGERTVLGEFRDRAALTATVDASGDPEAALAEASREFWTTRLYRL
;
A
#
# COMPACT_ATOMS: atom_id res chain seq x y z
N MET A 1 32.08 -43.75 74.96
CA MET A 1 31.17 -43.68 76.11
C MET A 1 31.06 -42.25 76.75
N LEU A 2 32.15 -41.53 77.06
CA LEU A 2 32.05 -40.18 77.66
C LEU A 2 31.61 -39.12 76.66
N ASP A 3 31.91 -39.22 75.33
CA ASP A 3 31.48 -38.32 74.29
C ASP A 3 30.00 -38.45 73.96
N GLU A 4 29.38 -39.63 74.11
CA GLU A 4 27.92 -39.81 73.96
C GLU A 4 27.14 -39.20 75.10
N LEU A 5 27.71 -39.32 76.33
CA LEU A 5 27.07 -38.74 77.55
C LEU A 5 27.07 -37.21 77.60
N LEU A 6 27.84 -36.51 76.80
CA LEU A 6 27.93 -35.10 76.75
C LEU A 6 27.24 -34.46 75.53
N GLY A 7 26.52 -35.24 74.73
CA GLY A 7 25.84 -34.74 73.53
C GLY A 7 26.76 -34.20 72.45
N ARG A 8 28.08 -34.47 72.51
CA ARG A 8 29.07 -33.92 71.57
C ARG A 8 28.92 -34.49 70.15
N ALA A 9 28.46 -35.72 70.02
CA ALA A 9 28.20 -36.30 68.71
C ALA A 9 27.04 -35.60 68.00
N GLU A 10 25.98 -35.33 68.77
CA GLU A 10 24.80 -34.62 68.27
C GLU A 10 25.12 -33.16 67.92
N LEU A 11 25.92 -32.50 68.74
CA LEU A 11 26.41 -31.15 68.45
C LEU A 11 27.29 -31.09 67.21
N LYS A 12 28.17 -32.06 67.02
CA LYS A 12 29.00 -32.18 65.78
C LYS A 12 28.16 -32.41 64.54
N ALA A 13 27.15 -33.29 64.63
CA ALA A 13 26.22 -33.50 63.51
C ALA A 13 25.45 -32.21 63.16
N ARG A 14 24.99 -31.50 64.19
CA ARG A 14 24.27 -30.24 63.99
C ARG A 14 25.15 -29.12 63.44
N ILE A 15 26.43 -29.07 63.85
CA ILE A 15 27.40 -28.14 63.28
C ILE A 15 27.62 -28.44 61.77
N ALA A 16 27.80 -29.70 61.40
CA ALA A 16 27.97 -30.11 60.00
C ALA A 16 26.72 -29.76 59.16
N GLU A 17 25.52 -30.02 59.67
CA GLU A 17 24.27 -29.66 59.02
C GLU A 17 24.15 -28.13 58.79
N LEU A 18 24.47 -27.33 59.80
CA LEU A 18 24.47 -25.87 59.70
C LEU A 18 25.57 -25.33 58.76
N GLU A 19 26.72 -26.00 58.70
CA GLU A 19 27.78 -25.65 57.73
C GLU A 19 27.34 -25.94 56.30
N ASP A 20 26.70 -27.08 56.02
CA ASP A 20 26.14 -27.43 54.72
C ASP A 20 25.02 -26.44 54.34
N GLU A 21 24.13 -26.09 55.26
CA GLU A 21 23.05 -25.10 55.05
C GLU A 21 23.65 -23.70 54.76
N ARG A 22 24.66 -23.27 55.51
CA ARG A 22 25.36 -21.98 55.28
C ARG A 22 26.00 -21.96 53.89
N ASP A 23 26.68 -23.04 53.47
CA ASP A 23 27.33 -23.12 52.19
C ASP A 23 26.30 -23.15 51.02
N ALA A 24 25.20 -23.82 51.20
CA ALA A 24 24.08 -23.79 50.25
C ALA A 24 23.44 -22.41 50.17
N LEU A 25 23.27 -21.68 51.29
CA LEU A 25 22.75 -20.31 51.27
C LEU A 25 23.76 -19.34 50.69
N ALA A 26 25.06 -19.50 50.94
CA ALA A 26 26.10 -18.68 50.32
C ALA A 26 26.12 -18.84 48.78
N GLY A 27 26.02 -20.07 48.27
CA GLY A 27 25.92 -20.28 46.83
C GLY A 27 24.65 -19.69 46.18
N ARG A 28 23.50 -19.77 46.92
CA ARG A 28 22.28 -19.11 46.44
C ARG A 28 22.42 -17.57 46.41
N LEU A 29 23.02 -17.00 47.45
CA LEU A 29 23.25 -15.56 47.53
C LEU A 29 24.20 -15.06 46.40
N GLU A 30 25.25 -15.82 46.10
CA GLU A 30 26.17 -15.53 45.04
C GLU A 30 25.45 -15.56 43.67
N GLY A 31 24.69 -16.63 43.36
CA GLY A 31 23.91 -16.75 42.15
C GLY A 31 22.79 -15.69 42.02
N GLU A 32 22.23 -15.25 43.14
CA GLU A 32 21.26 -14.15 43.15
C GLU A 32 21.93 -12.78 42.91
N SER A 33 23.13 -12.59 43.46
CA SER A 33 23.91 -11.36 43.24
C SER A 33 24.37 -11.23 41.78
N GLU A 34 24.77 -12.34 41.14
CA GLU A 34 25.12 -12.39 39.73
C GLU A 34 23.92 -12.05 38.83
N ARG A 35 22.77 -12.68 39.08
CA ARG A 35 21.54 -12.37 38.35
C ARG A 35 21.11 -10.92 38.48
N ARG A 36 21.22 -10.34 39.69
CA ARG A 36 20.94 -8.92 39.89
C ARG A 36 21.93 -8.01 39.17
N ALA A 37 23.19 -8.37 39.11
CA ALA A 37 24.21 -7.62 38.37
C ALA A 37 23.95 -7.67 36.86
N GLU A 38 23.56 -8.84 36.34
CA GLU A 38 23.20 -9.01 34.94
C GLU A 38 21.92 -8.23 34.56
N ALA A 39 20.86 -8.34 35.38
CA ALA A 39 19.64 -7.56 35.20
C ALA A 39 19.88 -6.04 35.26
N ALA A 40 20.78 -5.59 36.14
CA ALA A 40 21.14 -4.18 36.21
C ALA A 40 21.88 -3.70 34.96
N ARG A 41 22.74 -4.52 34.37
CA ARG A 41 23.42 -4.20 33.09
C ARG A 41 22.42 -4.15 31.94
N ALA A 42 21.57 -5.16 31.81
CA ALA A 42 20.54 -5.20 30.76
C ALA A 42 19.60 -3.98 30.87
N ARG A 43 19.20 -3.62 32.11
CA ARG A 43 18.40 -2.40 32.33
C ARG A 43 19.15 -1.13 31.90
N GLN A 44 20.42 -1.02 32.22
CA GLN A 44 21.21 0.15 31.84
C GLN A 44 21.40 0.26 30.33
N GLU A 45 21.52 -0.87 29.62
CA GLU A 45 21.58 -0.92 28.16
C GLU A 45 20.23 -0.50 27.55
N ALA A 46 19.12 -1.04 28.06
CA ALA A 46 17.79 -0.63 27.63
C ALA A 46 17.51 0.87 27.90
N GLU A 47 17.91 1.41 29.04
CA GLU A 47 17.79 2.84 29.35
C GLU A 47 18.61 3.72 28.38
N LYS A 48 19.80 3.26 27.95
CA LYS A 48 20.59 3.98 26.95
C LYS A 48 19.91 3.98 25.58
N GLU A 49 19.32 2.85 25.20
CA GLU A 49 18.59 2.75 23.92
C GLU A 49 17.32 3.60 23.93
N VAL A 50 16.58 3.62 25.05
CA VAL A 50 15.42 4.52 25.20
C VAL A 50 15.84 5.99 25.05
N ASN A 51 16.91 6.43 25.72
CA ASN A 51 17.40 7.80 25.60
C ASN A 51 17.82 8.13 24.14
N ARG A 52 18.49 7.19 23.45
CA ARG A 52 18.87 7.37 22.06
C ARG A 52 17.65 7.53 21.15
N LEU A 53 16.61 6.73 21.39
CA LEU A 53 15.35 6.84 20.62
C LEU A 53 14.61 8.13 20.94
N GLU A 54 14.58 8.57 22.20
CA GLU A 54 14.00 9.85 22.62
C GLU A 54 14.72 11.04 21.97
N ASP A 55 16.07 11.02 21.96
CA ASP A 55 16.87 12.04 21.28
C ASP A 55 16.56 12.07 19.77
N ARG A 56 16.38 10.90 19.16
CA ARG A 56 16.04 10.78 17.74
C ARG A 56 14.62 11.29 17.45
N ILE A 57 13.65 10.98 18.31
CA ILE A 57 12.29 11.50 18.18
C ILE A 57 12.33 13.03 18.25
N THR A 58 13.03 13.61 19.22
CA THR A 58 13.17 15.07 19.36
C THR A 58 13.81 15.69 18.14
N GLU A 59 14.86 15.07 17.57
CA GLU A 59 15.51 15.55 16.34
C GLU A 59 14.56 15.52 15.14
N LEU A 60 13.76 14.46 15.02
CA LEU A 60 12.75 14.33 13.96
C LEU A 60 11.61 15.33 14.15
N GLU A 61 11.13 15.53 15.38
CA GLU A 61 10.12 16.56 15.72
C GLU A 61 10.63 17.96 15.38
N ASP A 62 11.87 18.31 15.78
CA ASP A 62 12.51 19.58 15.42
C ASP A 62 12.69 19.75 13.89
N ARG A 63 12.93 18.64 13.18
CA ARG A 63 13.03 18.66 11.72
C ARG A 63 11.66 18.87 11.07
N VAL A 64 10.64 18.19 11.56
CA VAL A 64 9.24 18.40 11.13
C VAL A 64 8.83 19.84 11.41
N GLU A 65 9.08 20.37 12.61
CA GLU A 65 8.76 21.76 12.97
C GLU A 65 9.48 22.79 12.09
N ARG A 66 10.75 22.54 11.74
CA ARG A 66 11.50 23.40 10.80
C ARG A 66 11.00 23.33 9.36
N LEU A 67 10.45 22.18 8.96
CA LEU A 67 9.86 21.98 7.62
C LEU A 67 8.42 22.49 7.56
N SER A 68 7.71 22.53 8.68
CA SER A 68 6.35 23.07 8.82
C SER A 68 6.31 24.58 9.09
N GLY A 69 7.37 25.33 8.72
CA GLY A 69 7.36 26.79 8.80
C GLY A 69 6.16 27.38 8.05
N ASP A 70 5.50 28.33 8.62
CA ASP A 70 4.32 29.18 8.36
C ASP A 70 3.43 28.93 7.11
N ASP A 71 3.79 27.98 6.24
CA ASP A 71 3.02 27.40 5.17
C ASP A 71 2.98 25.88 5.44
N ASP A 72 1.87 25.35 5.90
CA ASP A 72 1.65 23.95 6.35
C ASP A 72 1.87 22.87 5.25
N SER A 73 2.52 23.20 4.15
CA SER A 73 2.77 22.32 3.03
C SER A 73 4.25 22.05 2.79
N LEU A 74 4.63 20.76 2.71
CA LEU A 74 5.96 20.35 2.24
C LEU A 74 6.14 20.76 0.77
N GLU A 75 7.18 21.54 0.46
CA GLU A 75 7.59 21.80 -0.91
C GLU A 75 8.35 20.58 -1.46
N PHE A 76 7.84 20.00 -2.54
CA PHE A 76 8.53 18.91 -3.21
C PHE A 76 9.73 19.41 -4.01
N ARG A 77 10.88 18.77 -3.85
CA ARG A 77 12.10 19.05 -4.63
C ARG A 77 11.97 18.65 -6.10
N GLY A 78 10.94 17.90 -6.45
CA GLY A 78 10.61 17.51 -7.82
C GLY A 78 9.57 16.40 -7.86
N THR A 79 8.91 16.30 -9.01
CA THR A 79 7.94 15.25 -9.31
C THR A 79 8.34 14.52 -10.58
N GLU A 80 8.00 13.23 -10.67
CA GLU A 80 8.26 12.40 -11.85
C GLU A 80 7.11 11.41 -12.02
N ASP A 81 6.57 11.30 -13.24
CA ASP A 81 5.57 10.30 -13.58
C ASP A 81 6.28 9.01 -13.99
N LEU A 82 6.10 7.96 -13.21
CA LEU A 82 6.74 6.67 -13.37
C LEU A 82 5.81 5.68 -14.07
N ARG A 83 6.34 4.97 -15.10
CA ARG A 83 5.62 3.97 -15.89
C ARG A 83 6.56 2.84 -16.32
N GLY A 84 6.03 1.64 -16.53
CA GLY A 84 6.73 0.51 -17.15
C GLY A 84 8.14 0.30 -16.60
N ASP A 85 9.15 0.26 -17.48
CA ASP A 85 10.55 0.04 -17.09
C ASP A 85 11.09 1.07 -16.08
N ARG A 86 10.68 2.33 -16.23
CA ARG A 86 11.15 3.38 -15.33
C ARG A 86 10.61 3.20 -13.91
N LEU A 87 9.35 2.79 -13.77
CA LEU A 87 8.77 2.45 -12.48
C LEU A 87 9.51 1.26 -11.85
N ARG A 88 9.73 0.19 -12.61
CA ARG A 88 10.50 -0.98 -12.14
C ARG A 88 11.92 -0.62 -11.69
N GLU A 89 12.61 0.25 -12.43
CA GLU A 89 13.95 0.73 -12.07
C GLU A 89 13.93 1.51 -10.73
N VAL A 90 12.97 2.42 -10.55
CA VAL A 90 12.85 3.19 -9.31
C VAL A 90 12.51 2.30 -8.12
N LEU A 91 11.56 1.38 -8.28
CA LEU A 91 11.19 0.42 -7.22
C LEU A 91 12.39 -0.47 -6.83
N SER A 92 13.13 -0.99 -7.81
CA SER A 92 14.35 -1.77 -7.54
C SER A 92 15.42 -0.97 -6.80
N ARG A 93 15.54 0.33 -7.08
CA ARG A 93 16.46 1.20 -6.32
C ARG A 93 15.97 1.43 -4.90
N LEU A 94 14.68 1.70 -4.71
CA LEU A 94 14.09 1.86 -3.38
C LEU A 94 14.31 0.59 -2.54
N ASP A 95 14.08 -0.58 -3.11
CA ASP A 95 14.34 -1.87 -2.47
C ASP A 95 15.82 -2.02 -2.10
N SER A 96 16.74 -1.66 -3.00
CA SER A 96 18.17 -1.76 -2.73
C SER A 96 18.66 -0.82 -1.61
N PHE A 97 18.03 0.34 -1.44
CA PHE A 97 18.37 1.27 -0.35
C PHE A 97 17.81 0.82 1.00
N SER A 98 16.70 0.06 1.00
CA SER A 98 16.08 -0.44 2.22
C SER A 98 16.73 -1.72 2.75
N THR A 99 17.46 -2.47 1.92
CA THR A 99 18.01 -3.79 2.29
C THR A 99 19.04 -3.74 3.42
N ASP A 100 19.75 -2.63 3.59
CA ASP A 100 20.75 -2.42 4.65
C ASP A 100 20.29 -1.37 5.69
N ALA A 101 19.05 -0.88 5.61
CA ALA A 101 18.52 0.10 6.54
C ALA A 101 18.19 -0.56 7.89
N GLU A 102 18.48 0.11 9.01
CA GLU A 102 18.08 -0.35 10.34
C GLU A 102 16.56 -0.26 10.53
N GLY A 103 15.89 0.54 9.69
CA GLY A 103 14.44 0.65 9.65
C GLY A 103 13.96 1.43 8.43
N ALA A 104 12.91 0.94 7.80
CA ALA A 104 12.21 1.57 6.70
C ALA A 104 10.75 1.79 7.07
N LEU A 105 10.27 3.03 6.97
CA LEU A 105 8.87 3.37 7.16
C LEU A 105 8.15 3.35 5.82
N THR A 106 7.06 2.61 5.75
CA THR A 106 6.05 2.70 4.70
C THR A 106 4.75 3.16 5.33
N ALA A 107 4.22 4.28 4.88
CA ALA A 107 2.96 4.82 5.37
C ALA A 107 2.03 5.19 4.22
N ALA A 108 0.85 4.61 4.17
CA ALA A 108 -0.21 5.02 3.25
C ALA A 108 -1.09 6.08 3.91
N VAL A 109 -1.29 7.18 3.21
CA VAL A 109 -1.97 8.37 3.73
C VAL A 109 -2.99 8.85 2.70
N SER A 110 -4.28 8.82 3.07
CA SER A 110 -5.37 9.24 2.19
C SER A 110 -5.65 10.75 2.26
N ASP A 111 -5.41 11.39 3.42
CA ASP A 111 -5.60 12.84 3.62
C ASP A 111 -4.58 13.35 4.65
N ASP A 112 -3.52 14.00 4.18
CA ASP A 112 -2.52 14.61 5.05
C ASP A 112 -2.33 16.09 4.67
N ARG A 113 -2.46 16.96 5.66
CA ARG A 113 -2.26 18.42 5.50
C ARG A 113 -0.81 18.78 5.21
N SER A 114 0.13 17.94 5.61
CA SER A 114 1.56 18.13 5.35
C SER A 114 1.96 17.76 3.93
N LEU A 115 1.16 16.88 3.26
CA LEU A 115 1.41 16.37 1.91
C LEU A 115 0.24 16.64 0.94
N PRO A 116 -0.40 17.83 0.94
CA PRO A 116 -1.67 18.04 0.24
C PRO A 116 -1.58 17.83 -1.28
N ALA A 117 -0.40 18.03 -1.87
CA ALA A 117 -0.18 17.81 -3.30
C ALA A 117 0.16 16.37 -3.66
N ALA A 118 0.56 15.54 -2.69
CA ALA A 118 0.90 14.13 -2.89
C ALA A 118 -0.23 13.19 -2.43
N ALA A 119 -1.04 13.59 -1.45
CA ALA A 119 -2.13 12.77 -0.93
C ALA A 119 -3.27 12.61 -1.96
N PRO A 120 -3.87 11.42 -2.10
CA PRO A 120 -3.48 10.19 -1.42
C PRO A 120 -2.15 9.62 -1.92
N CYS A 121 -1.31 9.14 -1.02
CA CYS A 121 0.03 8.65 -1.36
C CYS A 121 0.55 7.58 -0.39
N VAL A 122 1.60 6.91 -0.78
CA VAL A 122 2.42 6.05 0.06
C VAL A 122 3.76 6.75 0.30
N ALA A 123 4.00 7.17 1.52
CA ALA A 123 5.25 7.81 1.93
C ALA A 123 6.28 6.75 2.33
N LEU A 124 7.51 6.94 1.88
CA LEU A 124 8.64 6.05 2.12
C LEU A 124 9.79 6.87 2.70
N THR A 125 10.29 6.46 3.85
CA THR A 125 11.48 7.05 4.46
C THR A 125 12.27 6.00 5.21
N ASP A 126 13.59 6.16 5.27
CA ASP A 126 14.49 5.32 6.04
C ASP A 126 15.08 6.08 7.23
N ASP A 127 15.55 5.35 8.23
CA ASP A 127 16.15 5.93 9.43
C ASP A 127 17.52 6.58 9.18
N ALA A 128 18.20 6.19 8.10
CA ALA A 128 19.45 6.82 7.65
C ALA A 128 19.21 8.16 6.91
N GLY A 129 17.96 8.47 6.53
CA GLY A 129 17.61 9.68 5.79
C GLY A 129 18.11 9.70 4.35
N LEU A 130 18.37 8.54 3.75
CA LEU A 130 18.78 8.39 2.36
C LEU A 130 17.58 8.42 1.42
N VAL A 131 16.43 7.90 1.88
CA VAL A 131 15.17 7.87 1.16
C VAL A 131 14.16 8.76 1.85
N SER A 132 13.53 9.66 1.07
CA SER A 132 12.41 10.48 1.52
C SER A 132 11.58 10.83 0.28
N VAL A 133 10.58 10.01 0.00
CA VAL A 133 9.73 10.12 -1.18
C VAL A 133 8.28 9.79 -0.86
N ALA A 134 7.36 10.31 -1.66
CA ALA A 134 5.97 9.85 -1.68
C ALA A 134 5.63 9.34 -3.09
N LEU A 135 4.88 8.24 -3.14
CA LEU A 135 4.34 7.65 -4.34
C LEU A 135 2.81 7.82 -4.33
N SER A 136 2.23 8.35 -5.41
CA SER A 136 0.79 8.29 -5.64
C SER A 136 0.51 7.11 -6.58
N PRO A 137 0.20 5.93 -6.05
CA PRO A 137 -0.08 4.75 -6.87
C PRO A 137 -1.48 4.83 -7.48
N PRO A 138 -1.74 4.15 -8.61
CA PRO A 138 -3.07 4.04 -9.20
C PRO A 138 -4.09 3.37 -8.26
N ARG A 139 -3.65 2.38 -7.48
CA ARG A 139 -4.45 1.75 -6.45
C ARG A 139 -3.96 2.21 -5.09
N GLN A 140 -4.75 3.04 -4.47
CA GLN A 140 -4.42 3.54 -3.13
C GLN A 140 -4.78 2.48 -2.08
N PRO A 141 -3.83 2.02 -1.24
CA PRO A 141 -4.13 1.17 -0.09
C PRO A 141 -4.90 1.95 0.98
N ASP A 142 -5.53 1.22 1.90
CA ASP A 142 -6.06 1.80 3.13
C ASP A 142 -4.93 2.42 3.97
N ASP A 143 -5.26 3.39 4.82
CA ASP A 143 -4.28 4.06 5.66
C ASP A 143 -3.59 3.08 6.60
N PHE A 144 -2.27 3.09 6.60
CA PHE A 144 -1.43 2.35 7.53
C PHE A 144 -0.08 3.04 7.72
N ASP A 145 0.62 2.68 8.79
CA ASP A 145 2.03 2.98 8.99
C ASP A 145 2.76 1.72 9.47
N ARG A 146 3.93 1.45 8.93
CA ARG A 146 4.72 0.27 9.27
C ARG A 146 6.21 0.52 9.17
N TRP A 147 6.92 0.18 10.24
CA TRP A 147 8.38 0.09 10.26
C TRP A 147 8.80 -1.37 10.06
N SER A 148 9.75 -1.61 9.17
CA SER A 148 10.29 -2.94 8.87
C SER A 148 11.73 -2.86 8.35
N ASP A 149 12.33 -4.01 8.05
CA ASP A 149 13.68 -4.10 7.50
C ASP A 149 13.77 -3.62 6.04
N GLY A 150 12.64 -3.33 5.40
CA GLY A 150 12.53 -2.85 4.04
C GLY A 150 11.19 -2.17 3.78
N PHE A 151 11.03 -1.50 2.62
CA PHE A 151 9.78 -0.88 2.25
C PHE A 151 8.73 -1.93 1.90
N ASP A 152 7.57 -1.83 2.55
CA ASP A 152 6.43 -2.73 2.34
C ASP A 152 5.52 -2.19 1.23
N LEU A 153 5.88 -2.45 0.00
CA LEU A 153 5.15 -2.05 -1.21
C LEU A 153 4.53 -3.27 -1.87
N ASP A 154 3.19 -3.30 -1.93
CA ASP A 154 2.49 -4.31 -2.72
C ASP A 154 2.57 -3.94 -4.21
N PRO A 155 3.12 -4.81 -5.06
CA PRO A 155 3.15 -4.59 -6.51
C PRO A 155 1.77 -4.33 -7.12
N ALA A 156 0.70 -4.91 -6.58
CA ALA A 156 -0.67 -4.73 -7.04
C ALA A 156 -1.18 -3.29 -6.95
N TRP A 157 -0.56 -2.45 -6.11
CA TRP A 157 -0.89 -1.02 -6.07
C TRP A 157 -0.37 -0.25 -7.29
N LEU A 158 0.71 -0.74 -7.89
CA LEU A 158 1.54 -0.04 -8.87
C LEU A 158 1.43 -0.64 -10.28
N HIS A 159 1.10 -1.90 -10.38
CA HIS A 159 1.05 -2.68 -11.62
C HIS A 159 -0.25 -3.48 -11.72
N PRO A 160 -0.74 -3.75 -12.95
CA PRO A 160 -1.80 -4.72 -13.14
C PRO A 160 -1.33 -6.13 -12.75
N THR A 161 -2.25 -6.93 -12.25
CA THR A 161 -2.06 -8.37 -12.02
C THR A 161 -2.59 -9.16 -13.21
N GLU A 162 -2.27 -10.45 -13.29
CA GLU A 162 -2.77 -11.34 -14.37
C GLU A 162 -4.29 -11.52 -14.35
N THR A 163 -4.94 -11.23 -13.22
CA THR A 163 -6.41 -11.24 -13.08
C THR A 163 -7.05 -9.90 -13.39
N THR A 164 -6.27 -8.87 -13.77
CA THR A 164 -6.81 -7.53 -14.01
C THR A 164 -7.49 -7.45 -15.37
N VAL A 165 -8.77 -7.15 -15.33
CA VAL A 165 -9.60 -6.80 -16.47
C VAL A 165 -9.82 -5.30 -16.48
N VAL A 166 -9.66 -4.65 -17.63
CA VAL A 166 -9.84 -3.20 -17.78
C VAL A 166 -10.93 -2.93 -18.80
N ALA A 167 -11.93 -2.15 -18.39
CA ALA A 167 -12.95 -1.62 -19.27
C ALA A 167 -12.85 -0.09 -19.35
N LEU A 168 -12.83 0.44 -20.57
CA LEU A 168 -12.99 1.87 -20.83
C LEU A 168 -14.45 2.13 -21.21
N VAL A 169 -15.13 3.00 -20.44
CA VAL A 169 -16.55 3.33 -20.66
C VAL A 169 -16.72 4.84 -20.75
N ARG A 170 -17.26 5.28 -21.90
CA ARG A 170 -17.69 6.66 -22.14
C ARG A 170 -19.15 6.65 -22.57
N GLY A 171 -19.73 7.83 -22.77
CA GLY A 171 -21.13 7.91 -23.23
C GLY A 171 -21.35 7.39 -24.67
N ASP A 172 -20.29 7.16 -25.44
CA ASP A 172 -20.31 6.77 -26.86
C ASP A 172 -19.25 5.73 -27.23
N LEU A 173 -18.38 5.35 -26.31
CA LEU A 173 -17.27 4.43 -26.54
C LEU A 173 -17.21 3.38 -25.43
N PHE A 174 -17.02 2.12 -25.84
CA PHE A 174 -16.68 0.99 -24.97
C PHE A 174 -15.45 0.29 -25.50
N ALA A 175 -14.55 -0.13 -24.61
CA ALA A 175 -13.45 -1.02 -24.93
C ALA A 175 -13.10 -1.88 -23.71
N LEU A 176 -12.80 -3.15 -23.97
CA LEU A 176 -12.50 -4.15 -22.96
C LEU A 176 -11.16 -4.82 -23.27
N GLY A 177 -10.37 -5.07 -22.26
CA GLY A 177 -9.12 -5.78 -22.34
C GLY A 177 -8.76 -6.46 -21.04
N ARG A 178 -7.81 -7.38 -21.10
CA ARG A 178 -7.25 -8.06 -19.92
C ARG A 178 -5.73 -7.93 -19.93
N TYR A 179 -5.13 -8.08 -18.77
CA TYR A 179 -3.68 -8.17 -18.67
C TYR A 179 -3.26 -9.64 -18.67
N GLU A 180 -2.30 -9.98 -19.54
CA GLU A 180 -1.67 -11.27 -19.64
C GLU A 180 -0.15 -11.06 -19.77
N ASP A 181 0.65 -11.73 -18.95
CA ASP A 181 2.11 -11.55 -18.89
C ASP A 181 2.59 -10.08 -18.72
N GLY A 182 1.74 -9.21 -18.18
CA GLY A 182 2.01 -7.78 -17.97
C GLY A 182 1.69 -6.89 -19.18
N ASP A 183 1.22 -7.45 -20.27
CA ASP A 183 0.78 -6.73 -21.47
C ASP A 183 -0.76 -6.67 -21.51
N LEU A 184 -1.28 -5.54 -22.02
CA LEU A 184 -2.71 -5.36 -22.21
C LEU A 184 -3.13 -6.00 -23.55
N GLU A 185 -3.95 -7.04 -23.47
CA GLU A 185 -4.62 -7.64 -24.60
C GLU A 185 -6.00 -7.03 -24.81
N PHE A 186 -6.24 -6.48 -25.98
CA PHE A 186 -7.56 -5.99 -26.37
C PHE A 186 -8.50 -7.17 -26.65
N VAL A 187 -9.68 -7.16 -26.06
CA VAL A 187 -10.69 -8.21 -26.24
C VAL A 187 -11.74 -7.76 -27.24
N GLU A 188 -12.43 -6.67 -26.95
CA GLU A 188 -13.45 -6.12 -27.82
C GLU A 188 -13.68 -4.64 -27.55
N GLY A 189 -14.38 -3.98 -28.46
CA GLY A 189 -14.82 -2.60 -28.25
C GLY A 189 -15.75 -2.15 -29.36
N PHE A 190 -16.52 -1.11 -29.05
CA PHE A 190 -17.47 -0.53 -29.99
C PHE A 190 -17.71 0.96 -29.70
N GLU A 191 -18.11 1.64 -30.75
CA GLU A 191 -18.62 3.01 -30.68
C GLU A 191 -20.14 3.01 -30.87
N SER A 192 -20.82 3.99 -30.29
CA SER A 192 -22.23 4.26 -30.48
C SER A 192 -22.43 5.66 -31.03
N ASP A 193 -23.35 5.78 -31.97
CA ASP A 193 -23.69 7.08 -32.59
C ASP A 193 -24.54 7.92 -31.65
N VAL A 194 -23.87 8.52 -30.64
CA VAL A 194 -24.50 9.41 -29.67
C VAL A 194 -24.43 10.85 -30.19
N LYS A 195 -25.58 11.49 -30.32
CA LYS A 195 -25.65 12.88 -30.82
C LYS A 195 -24.84 13.83 -29.94
N SER A 196 -23.89 14.51 -30.55
CA SER A 196 -23.10 15.53 -29.88
C SER A 196 -23.96 16.67 -29.35
N ALA A 197 -23.58 17.21 -28.17
CA ALA A 197 -24.28 18.33 -27.55
C ALA A 197 -24.14 19.60 -28.42
N HIS A 198 -25.18 19.97 -29.16
CA HIS A 198 -25.23 21.21 -29.91
C HIS A 198 -25.90 22.31 -29.08
N SER A 199 -25.14 23.33 -28.68
CA SER A 199 -25.61 24.48 -27.91
C SER A 199 -26.29 25.54 -28.77
N LYS A 200 -27.42 25.21 -29.44
CA LYS A 200 -28.33 26.22 -29.97
C LYS A 200 -29.60 26.23 -29.16
N GLY A 201 -29.71 27.20 -28.25
CA GLY A 201 -30.86 27.38 -27.38
C GLY A 201 -32.20 27.46 -28.11
N GLY A 202 -33.23 26.78 -27.55
CA GLY A 202 -34.58 26.80 -28.05
C GLY A 202 -35.43 25.65 -27.47
N PHE A 203 -36.74 25.65 -27.72
CA PHE A 203 -37.68 24.62 -27.27
C PHE A 203 -37.36 23.20 -27.72
N SER A 204 -36.44 23.00 -28.64
CA SER A 204 -35.95 21.72 -29.10
C SER A 204 -34.86 21.11 -28.21
N GLN A 205 -34.22 21.86 -27.34
CA GLN A 205 -33.07 21.43 -26.53
C GLN A 205 -33.45 20.29 -25.56
N ALA A 206 -34.53 20.43 -24.81
CA ALA A 206 -35.02 19.39 -23.90
C ALA A 206 -35.42 18.07 -24.61
N ARG A 207 -35.77 18.13 -25.91
CA ARG A 207 -36.02 16.92 -26.70
C ARG A 207 -34.70 16.29 -27.17
N PHE A 208 -33.73 17.08 -27.53
CA PHE A 208 -32.38 16.58 -27.91
C PHE A 208 -31.66 15.96 -26.71
N GLU A 209 -31.76 16.59 -25.56
CA GLU A 209 -31.18 16.05 -24.30
C GLU A 209 -31.77 14.68 -23.96
N ARG A 210 -33.12 14.54 -23.98
CA ARG A 210 -33.76 13.23 -23.73
C ARG A 210 -33.40 12.15 -24.76
N ILE A 211 -33.22 12.52 -26.04
CA ILE A 211 -32.79 11.55 -27.06
C ILE A 211 -31.35 11.13 -26.81
N ARG A 212 -30.47 12.08 -26.43
CA ARG A 212 -29.09 11.78 -26.11
C ARG A 212 -28.97 10.93 -24.85
N GLU A 213 -29.72 11.25 -23.79
CA GLU A 213 -29.83 10.43 -22.58
C GLU A 213 -30.23 9.01 -22.92
N GLY A 214 -31.28 8.80 -23.69
CA GLY A 214 -31.71 7.46 -24.11
C GLY A 214 -30.67 6.72 -24.97
N GLN A 215 -29.88 7.43 -25.78
CA GLN A 215 -28.79 6.81 -26.56
C GLN A 215 -27.62 6.40 -25.68
N ILE A 216 -27.32 7.18 -24.62
CA ILE A 216 -26.31 6.82 -23.63
C ILE A 216 -26.80 5.61 -22.82
N ASP A 217 -28.04 5.59 -22.36
CA ASP A 217 -28.61 4.46 -21.62
C ASP A 217 -28.53 3.17 -22.47
N ASP A 218 -28.97 3.21 -23.73
CA ASP A 218 -28.87 2.07 -24.67
C ASP A 218 -27.39 1.63 -24.88
N HIS A 219 -26.44 2.57 -24.86
CA HIS A 219 -25.02 2.26 -24.96
C HIS A 219 -24.50 1.59 -23.70
N LEU A 220 -24.86 2.09 -22.51
CA LEU A 220 -24.45 1.51 -21.22
C LEU A 220 -25.03 0.10 -21.02
N ASP A 221 -26.27 -0.15 -21.45
CA ASP A 221 -26.85 -1.48 -21.42
C ASP A 221 -26.01 -2.47 -22.25
N ARG A 222 -25.55 -2.06 -23.44
CA ARG A 222 -24.64 -2.88 -24.27
C ARG A 222 -23.26 -3.08 -23.60
N CYS A 223 -22.75 -2.06 -22.87
CA CYS A 223 -21.49 -2.21 -22.13
C CYS A 223 -21.65 -3.25 -21.01
N HIS A 224 -22.77 -3.25 -20.32
CA HIS A 224 -23.07 -4.26 -19.30
C HIS A 224 -23.20 -5.66 -19.89
N GLU A 225 -23.89 -5.80 -21.03
CA GLU A 225 -24.02 -7.09 -21.74
C GLU A 225 -22.64 -7.64 -22.17
N ALA A 226 -21.77 -6.80 -22.75
CA ALA A 226 -20.42 -7.19 -23.16
C ALA A 226 -19.54 -7.61 -21.97
N LEU A 227 -19.62 -6.87 -20.85
CA LEU A 227 -18.93 -7.24 -19.61
C LEU A 227 -19.44 -8.57 -19.04
N ASP A 228 -20.77 -8.80 -19.04
CA ASP A 228 -21.35 -10.05 -18.56
C ASP A 228 -20.93 -11.23 -19.44
N GLU A 229 -20.99 -11.07 -20.76
CA GLU A 229 -20.57 -12.11 -21.71
C GLU A 229 -19.09 -12.48 -21.54
N PHE A 230 -18.22 -11.49 -21.29
CA PHE A 230 -16.79 -11.72 -21.07
C PHE A 230 -16.52 -12.41 -19.73
N LEU A 231 -17.10 -11.91 -18.64
CA LEU A 231 -16.87 -12.45 -17.31
C LEU A 231 -17.49 -13.84 -17.14
N ASP A 232 -18.71 -14.07 -17.69
CA ASP A 232 -19.36 -15.38 -17.67
C ASP A 232 -18.73 -16.35 -18.69
N GLY A 233 -18.27 -15.85 -19.86
CA GLY A 233 -17.67 -16.67 -20.93
C GLY A 233 -16.31 -17.24 -20.55
N ASP A 234 -15.51 -16.52 -19.80
CA ASP A 234 -14.20 -16.97 -19.31
C ASP A 234 -14.35 -18.14 -18.30
N ALA A 235 -15.47 -18.23 -17.61
CA ALA A 235 -15.79 -19.34 -16.71
C ALA A 235 -16.03 -20.68 -17.43
N ASP A 236 -16.40 -20.69 -18.72
CA ASP A 236 -16.77 -21.88 -19.50
C ASP A 236 -15.69 -22.34 -20.51
N ALA A 237 -14.69 -21.50 -20.80
CA ALA A 237 -13.59 -21.82 -21.68
C ALA A 237 -12.55 -22.70 -20.97
N GLY A 238 -12.77 -24.01 -20.97
CA GLY A 238 -11.88 -25.05 -20.43
C GLY A 238 -10.51 -25.19 -21.12
N SER A 239 -9.85 -24.08 -21.39
CA SER A 239 -8.44 -24.01 -21.80
C SER A 239 -7.64 -23.58 -20.56
N GLY A 240 -6.69 -24.37 -20.15
CA GLY A 240 -5.87 -24.32 -18.91
C GLY A 240 -5.23 -22.99 -18.48
N ALA A 241 -5.81 -21.85 -18.85
CA ALA A 241 -5.66 -20.57 -18.21
C ALA A 241 -6.64 -20.54 -17.02
N GLU A 242 -6.16 -20.28 -15.84
CA GLU A 242 -6.99 -20.09 -14.66
C GLU A 242 -8.05 -19.03 -14.99
N THR A 243 -9.30 -19.46 -14.96
CA THR A 243 -10.48 -18.67 -15.32
C THR A 243 -10.49 -17.39 -14.48
N ALA A 244 -10.71 -16.25 -15.11
CA ALA A 244 -11.09 -15.00 -14.47
C ALA A 244 -12.49 -15.09 -13.83
N GLY A 245 -12.76 -16.22 -13.15
CA GLY A 245 -13.97 -16.44 -12.38
C GLY A 245 -14.19 -15.36 -11.31
N ASP A 246 -14.91 -15.63 -10.27
CA ASP A 246 -15.25 -14.74 -9.13
C ASP A 246 -14.09 -13.85 -8.58
N ASP A 247 -12.84 -14.10 -9.00
CA ASP A 247 -11.62 -13.37 -8.64
C ASP A 247 -11.14 -12.35 -9.69
N ALA A 248 -11.90 -12.09 -10.75
CA ALA A 248 -11.53 -11.07 -11.75
C ALA A 248 -11.51 -9.67 -11.14
N ASP A 249 -10.34 -9.02 -11.23
CA ASP A 249 -10.11 -7.69 -10.70
C ASP A 249 -10.50 -6.63 -11.75
N LEU A 250 -11.79 -6.31 -11.83
CA LEU A 250 -12.34 -5.40 -12.82
C LEU A 250 -12.03 -3.94 -12.47
N VAL A 251 -11.25 -3.27 -13.32
CA VAL A 251 -10.98 -1.84 -13.29
C VAL A 251 -11.80 -1.15 -14.37
N VAL A 252 -12.67 -0.21 -14.02
CA VAL A 252 -13.45 0.56 -14.99
C VAL A 252 -12.92 1.99 -15.07
N LEU A 253 -12.42 2.34 -16.24
CA LEU A 253 -11.90 3.65 -16.59
C LEU A 253 -12.90 4.40 -17.45
N GLY A 254 -12.89 5.73 -17.41
CA GLY A 254 -13.68 6.49 -18.36
C GLY A 254 -14.25 7.80 -17.86
N GLU A 255 -15.38 8.19 -18.43
CA GLU A 255 -16.00 9.46 -18.16
C GLU A 255 -16.76 9.45 -16.82
N ARG A 256 -16.52 10.46 -15.99
CA ARG A 256 -17.09 10.58 -14.64
C ARG A 256 -18.62 10.42 -14.59
N THR A 257 -19.32 10.83 -15.64
CA THR A 257 -20.79 10.83 -15.73
C THR A 257 -21.37 9.42 -15.81
N VAL A 258 -20.63 8.46 -16.39
CA VAL A 258 -21.08 7.07 -16.59
C VAL A 258 -20.48 6.07 -15.61
N LEU A 259 -19.35 6.39 -14.99
CA LEU A 259 -18.67 5.47 -14.05
C LEU A 259 -19.53 5.07 -12.85
N GLY A 260 -20.56 5.88 -12.51
CA GLY A 260 -21.47 5.58 -11.42
C GLY A 260 -22.20 4.25 -11.58
N GLU A 261 -22.56 3.86 -12.81
CA GLU A 261 -23.29 2.64 -13.15
C GLU A 261 -22.46 1.36 -12.94
N PHE A 262 -21.12 1.48 -12.88
CA PHE A 262 -20.20 0.34 -12.77
C PHE A 262 -19.60 0.15 -11.38
N ARG A 263 -19.89 1.02 -10.40
CA ARG A 263 -19.24 1.01 -9.07
C ARG A 263 -19.48 -0.29 -8.29
N ASP A 264 -20.68 -0.85 -8.40
CA ASP A 264 -21.03 -2.05 -7.65
C ASP A 264 -20.40 -3.33 -8.23
N ARG A 265 -19.88 -3.24 -9.45
CA ARG A 265 -19.26 -4.35 -10.19
C ARG A 265 -17.74 -4.24 -10.25
N ALA A 266 -17.23 -3.03 -10.26
CA ALA A 266 -15.80 -2.76 -10.39
C ALA A 266 -15.09 -2.81 -9.05
N ALA A 267 -13.95 -3.47 -9.00
CA ALA A 267 -13.05 -3.37 -7.86
C ALA A 267 -12.50 -1.93 -7.71
N LEU A 268 -12.37 -1.23 -8.85
CA LEU A 268 -11.93 0.16 -8.86
C LEU A 268 -12.51 0.91 -10.08
N THR A 269 -12.86 2.18 -9.88
CA THR A 269 -13.25 3.10 -10.95
C THR A 269 -12.35 4.32 -10.97
N ALA A 270 -11.88 4.75 -12.15
CA ALA A 270 -11.07 5.95 -12.29
C ALA A 270 -11.48 6.78 -13.52
N THR A 271 -11.44 8.11 -13.36
CA THR A 271 -11.74 9.03 -14.46
C THR A 271 -10.49 9.21 -15.34
N VAL A 272 -10.64 8.96 -16.63
CA VAL A 272 -9.62 9.18 -17.66
C VAL A 272 -10.24 9.87 -18.87
N ASP A 273 -9.42 10.61 -19.62
CA ASP A 273 -9.88 11.30 -20.84
C ASP A 273 -9.19 10.71 -22.08
N ALA A 274 -9.55 9.48 -22.42
CA ALA A 274 -9.10 8.81 -23.63
C ALA A 274 -10.23 8.76 -24.65
N SER A 275 -9.91 8.90 -25.93
CA SER A 275 -10.88 8.97 -27.04
C SER A 275 -10.28 8.46 -28.34
N GLY A 276 -11.13 8.15 -29.32
CA GLY A 276 -10.72 7.66 -30.63
C GLY A 276 -11.08 6.19 -30.83
N ASP A 277 -10.29 5.46 -31.60
CA ASP A 277 -10.49 4.03 -31.82
C ASP A 277 -10.49 3.26 -30.49
N PRO A 278 -11.43 2.31 -30.26
CA PRO A 278 -11.59 1.62 -28.96
C PRO A 278 -10.30 0.99 -28.43
N GLU A 279 -9.54 0.27 -29.25
CA GLU A 279 -8.28 -0.37 -28.84
C GLU A 279 -7.23 0.68 -28.43
N ALA A 280 -7.06 1.71 -29.25
CA ALA A 280 -6.10 2.77 -28.98
C ALA A 280 -6.48 3.58 -27.72
N ALA A 281 -7.78 3.88 -27.56
CA ALA A 281 -8.30 4.60 -26.40
C ALA A 281 -8.14 3.78 -25.11
N LEU A 282 -8.39 2.47 -25.14
CA LEU A 282 -8.15 1.57 -24.01
C LEU A 282 -6.68 1.55 -23.60
N ALA A 283 -5.78 1.43 -24.59
CA ALA A 283 -4.33 1.42 -24.34
C ALA A 283 -3.84 2.75 -23.75
N GLU A 284 -4.41 3.90 -24.19
CA GLU A 284 -4.10 5.21 -23.64
C GLU A 284 -4.63 5.36 -22.21
N ALA A 285 -5.90 5.03 -21.99
CA ALA A 285 -6.55 5.05 -20.68
C ALA A 285 -5.80 4.18 -19.65
N SER A 286 -5.45 2.97 -20.03
CA SER A 286 -4.69 2.04 -19.18
C SER A 286 -3.30 2.58 -18.84
N ARG A 287 -2.61 3.19 -19.82
CA ARG A 287 -1.29 3.80 -19.59
C ARG A 287 -1.37 5.02 -18.69
N GLU A 288 -2.41 5.82 -18.82
CA GLU A 288 -2.67 6.96 -17.91
C GLU A 288 -2.94 6.47 -16.51
N PHE A 289 -3.84 5.50 -16.35
CA PHE A 289 -4.21 4.92 -15.08
C PHE A 289 -3.01 4.30 -14.35
N TRP A 290 -2.24 3.41 -15.00
CA TRP A 290 -1.07 2.75 -14.42
C TRP A 290 0.17 3.66 -14.38
N THR A 291 -0.04 4.94 -14.06
CA THR A 291 1.02 5.92 -13.85
C THR A 291 1.13 6.24 -12.37
N THR A 292 2.29 5.97 -11.79
CA THR A 292 2.60 6.34 -10.41
C THR A 292 3.36 7.65 -10.40
N ARG A 293 2.86 8.64 -9.68
CA ARG A 293 3.59 9.89 -9.48
C ARG A 293 4.50 9.79 -8.28
N LEU A 294 5.78 10.05 -8.52
CA LEU A 294 6.82 10.16 -7.49
C LEU A 294 6.98 11.62 -7.09
N TYR A 295 6.98 11.88 -5.79
CA TYR A 295 7.32 13.15 -5.18
C TYR A 295 8.59 12.98 -4.36
N ARG A 296 9.57 13.85 -4.57
CA ARG A 296 10.82 13.88 -3.79
C ARG A 296 10.66 14.90 -2.68
N LEU A 297 10.73 14.44 -1.44
CA LEU A 297 10.60 15.27 -0.23
C LEU A 297 11.93 15.90 0.19
#